data_a23d72fbced7c6f6123a04992b8d9c6c
#
_entry.id   a23d72fbced7c6f6123a04992b8d9c6c
#
_cell.length_a   1.000
_cell.length_b   1.000
_cell.length_c   1.000
_cell.angle_alpha   90.00
_cell.angle_beta   90.00
_cell.angle_gamma   90.00
#
_symmetry.space_group_name_H-M   'P 1'
#
loop_
_entity.id
_entity.type
_entity.pdbx_description
1 polymer ?
#
loop_
_entity_poly.entity_id
_entity_poly.type
_entity_poly.pdbx_seq_one_letter_code
_entity_poly.pdbx_strand_id
1 'polypeptide(L)'
;MTTKLQRAAEIHETMAAIHAHPKPTKERKPKRVPVEKRRKRLEKQIADIAKLIIFWRDGQVCVMGGVDGGRCGNGLMWNHVISQSQSSWLRIDLGNIVCGCGNHNLLDFHGDKTLTLWYCQKFGVPALQALQKAAREHAGQKRTEEELEAILAHYDELYQSRYTADLTLQGLVEAGYYGETIRQCVT
;
A
#
# COMPACT_ATOMS: atom_id res chain seq x y z
N MET A 1 36.58 43.57 -55.56
CA MET A 1 36.55 42.13 -56.02
C MET A 1 36.88 41.22 -54.86
N THR A 2 35.87 40.53 -54.33
CA THR A 2 36.07 39.52 -53.23
C THR A 2 36.80 38.33 -53.81
N THR A 3 37.86 37.89 -53.13
CA THR A 3 38.64 36.74 -53.55
C THR A 3 37.87 35.40 -53.34
N LYS A 4 38.20 34.37 -54.11
CA LYS A 4 37.58 33.04 -53.96
C LYS A 4 37.66 32.52 -52.51
N LEU A 5 38.72 32.86 -51.79
CA LEU A 5 38.89 32.51 -50.36
C LEU A 5 37.90 33.21 -49.44
N GLN A 6 37.60 34.50 -49.68
CA GLN A 6 36.62 35.23 -48.87
C GLN A 6 35.21 34.70 -49.07
N ARG A 7 34.80 34.31 -50.28
CA ARG A 7 33.52 33.63 -50.52
C ARG A 7 33.41 32.26 -49.87
N ALA A 8 34.50 31.51 -49.86
CA ALA A 8 34.47 30.19 -49.17
C ALA A 8 34.31 30.35 -47.66
N ALA A 9 34.92 31.34 -47.03
CA ALA A 9 34.78 31.62 -45.60
C ALA A 9 33.34 32.05 -45.25
N GLU A 10 32.72 32.93 -46.04
CA GLU A 10 31.35 33.37 -45.85
C GLU A 10 30.34 32.21 -45.97
N ILE A 11 30.56 31.32 -46.94
CA ILE A 11 29.71 30.11 -47.08
C ILE A 11 29.87 29.18 -45.84
N HIS A 12 31.10 29.01 -45.35
CA HIS A 12 31.35 28.16 -44.20
C HIS A 12 30.72 28.74 -42.93
N GLU A 13 30.78 30.04 -42.73
CA GLU A 13 30.19 30.73 -41.59
C GLU A 13 28.64 30.67 -41.64
N THR A 14 28.05 30.83 -42.84
CA THR A 14 26.63 30.70 -43.05
C THR A 14 26.13 29.28 -42.79
N MET A 15 26.88 28.26 -43.24
CA MET A 15 26.55 26.86 -42.97
C MET A 15 26.68 26.50 -41.47
N ALA A 16 27.68 27.03 -40.77
CA ALA A 16 27.84 26.88 -39.35
C ALA A 16 26.67 27.51 -38.56
N ALA A 17 26.18 28.68 -38.98
CA ALA A 17 25.02 29.35 -38.38
C ALA A 17 23.72 28.56 -38.60
N ILE A 18 23.52 27.92 -39.74
CA ILE A 18 22.37 27.08 -40.05
C ILE A 18 22.36 25.81 -39.16
N HIS A 19 23.55 25.26 -38.89
CA HIS A 19 23.67 24.08 -38.01
C HIS A 19 23.61 24.41 -36.50
N ALA A 20 23.80 25.68 -36.13
CA ALA A 20 23.76 26.12 -34.73
C ALA A 20 22.34 26.34 -34.19
N HIS A 21 21.31 26.34 -35.03
CA HIS A 21 19.94 26.38 -34.53
C HIS A 21 19.51 24.99 -34.02
N PRO A 22 19.34 24.81 -32.70
CA PRO A 22 18.81 23.56 -32.19
C PRO A 22 17.42 23.32 -32.80
N LYS A 23 17.24 22.20 -33.49
CA LYS A 23 15.93 21.81 -33.99
C LYS A 23 14.94 21.92 -32.83
N PRO A 24 13.78 22.57 -32.99
CA PRO A 24 12.81 22.69 -31.92
C PRO A 24 12.50 21.27 -31.41
N THR A 25 12.90 21.01 -30.17
CA THR A 25 12.58 19.78 -29.50
C THR A 25 11.06 19.74 -29.41
N LYS A 26 10.42 18.84 -30.18
CA LYS A 26 8.99 18.61 -30.06
C LYS A 26 8.73 18.25 -28.59
N GLU A 27 8.09 19.14 -27.85
CA GLU A 27 7.60 18.86 -26.51
C GLU A 27 6.79 17.57 -26.59
N ARG A 28 7.35 16.48 -26.05
CA ARG A 28 6.64 15.23 -25.92
C ARG A 28 5.56 15.46 -24.87
N LYS A 29 4.32 15.60 -25.30
CA LYS A 29 3.17 15.59 -24.39
C LYS A 29 3.33 14.40 -23.45
N PRO A 30 3.23 14.59 -22.12
CA PRO A 30 3.39 13.51 -21.16
C PRO A 30 2.40 12.40 -21.55
N LYS A 31 2.93 11.20 -21.78
CA LYS A 31 2.09 10.04 -22.09
C LYS A 31 1.17 9.80 -20.89
N ARG A 32 -0.14 9.92 -21.07
CA ARG A 32 -1.12 9.56 -20.03
C ARG A 32 -0.85 8.13 -19.57
N VAL A 33 -0.50 7.99 -18.30
CA VAL A 33 -0.34 6.68 -17.69
C VAL A 33 -1.72 6.01 -17.66
N PRO A 34 -1.87 4.77 -18.14
CA PRO A 34 -3.14 4.07 -18.07
C PRO A 34 -3.66 4.00 -16.63
N VAL A 35 -4.95 4.20 -16.43
CA VAL A 35 -5.66 4.18 -15.12
C VAL A 35 -5.28 2.94 -14.30
N GLU A 36 -5.26 1.77 -14.92
CA GLU A 36 -4.88 0.53 -14.24
C GLU A 36 -3.44 0.54 -13.70
N LYS A 37 -2.50 1.20 -14.38
CA LYS A 37 -1.11 1.35 -13.88
C LYS A 37 -1.04 2.30 -12.70
N ARG A 38 -1.81 3.39 -12.72
CA ARG A 38 -1.88 4.33 -11.60
C ARG A 38 -2.46 3.64 -10.38
N ARG A 39 -3.57 2.93 -10.54
CA ARG A 39 -4.22 2.20 -9.47
C ARG A 39 -3.28 1.16 -8.82
N LYS A 40 -2.60 0.33 -9.61
CA LYS A 40 -1.61 -0.64 -9.10
C LYS A 40 -0.46 0.04 -8.36
N ARG A 41 -0.03 1.22 -8.81
CA ARG A 41 1.00 2.01 -8.11
C ARG A 41 0.51 2.49 -6.75
N LEU A 42 -0.71 3.04 -6.67
CA LEU A 42 -1.32 3.48 -5.42
C LEU A 42 -1.49 2.29 -4.45
N GLU A 43 -2.05 1.18 -4.92
CA GLU A 43 -2.20 -0.04 -4.11
C GLU A 43 -0.86 -0.53 -3.54
N LYS A 44 0.21 -0.45 -4.34
CA LYS A 44 1.56 -0.80 -3.86
C LYS A 44 2.06 0.17 -2.80
N GLN A 45 1.91 1.48 -3.01
CA GLN A 45 2.33 2.49 -2.03
C GLN A 45 1.58 2.32 -0.71
N ILE A 46 0.26 2.12 -0.76
CA ILE A 46 -0.57 1.85 0.43
C ILE A 46 -0.08 0.58 1.13
N ALA A 47 0.17 -0.49 0.38
CA ALA A 47 0.65 -1.75 0.94
C ALA A 47 2.02 -1.60 1.64
N ASP A 48 2.92 -0.81 1.07
CA ASP A 48 4.25 -0.56 1.65
C ASP A 48 4.13 0.23 2.96
N ILE A 49 3.28 1.26 3.02
CA ILE A 49 3.01 2.03 4.26
C ILE A 49 2.26 1.19 5.29
N ALA A 50 1.22 0.44 4.87
CA ALA A 50 0.46 -0.43 5.75
C ALA A 50 1.35 -1.45 6.49
N LYS A 51 2.34 -2.03 5.81
CA LYS A 51 3.32 -2.93 6.45
C LYS A 51 4.09 -2.24 7.56
N LEU A 52 4.55 -1.01 7.34
CA LEU A 52 5.27 -0.24 8.34
C LEU A 52 4.39 0.04 9.56
N ILE A 53 3.15 0.49 9.34
CA ILE A 53 2.17 0.75 10.39
C ILE A 53 1.92 -0.51 11.23
N ILE A 54 1.66 -1.65 10.57
CA ILE A 54 1.35 -2.91 11.24
C ILE A 54 2.54 -3.41 12.05
N PHE A 55 3.74 -3.36 11.50
CA PHE A 55 4.93 -3.79 12.23
C PHE A 55 5.18 -2.93 13.47
N TRP A 56 4.92 -1.63 13.38
CA TRP A 56 4.98 -0.72 14.53
C TRP A 56 3.86 -1.01 15.53
N ARG A 57 2.62 -1.07 15.07
CA ARG A 57 1.44 -1.31 15.89
C ARG A 57 1.54 -2.59 16.70
N ASP A 58 2.02 -3.67 16.07
CA ASP A 58 2.09 -5.00 16.66
C ASP A 58 3.44 -5.28 17.35
N GLY A 59 4.27 -4.23 17.56
CA GLY A 59 5.52 -4.32 18.33
C GLY A 59 6.62 -5.12 17.63
N GLN A 60 6.55 -5.28 16.31
CA GLN A 60 7.50 -6.06 15.50
C GLN A 60 7.65 -7.53 15.98
N VAL A 61 6.56 -8.11 16.46
CA VAL A 61 6.49 -9.50 16.88
C VAL A 61 5.34 -10.21 16.16
N CYS A 62 5.44 -11.52 16.05
CA CYS A 62 4.32 -12.32 15.58
C CYS A 62 3.21 -12.33 16.64
N VAL A 63 2.05 -11.73 16.33
CA VAL A 63 0.92 -11.65 17.27
C VAL A 63 0.36 -13.02 17.67
N MET A 64 0.62 -14.05 16.88
CA MET A 64 0.19 -15.43 17.13
C MET A 64 1.21 -16.24 17.94
N GLY A 65 2.38 -15.69 18.26
CA GLY A 65 3.49 -16.42 18.85
C GLY A 65 3.22 -17.06 20.23
N GLY A 66 2.23 -16.54 20.96
CA GLY A 66 1.80 -17.09 22.25
C GLY A 66 0.60 -18.04 22.16
N VAL A 67 -0.05 -18.18 21.01
CA VAL A 67 -1.33 -18.91 20.89
C VAL A 67 -1.13 -20.39 20.64
N ASP A 68 -0.07 -20.78 19.95
CA ASP A 68 0.12 -22.14 19.44
C ASP A 68 1.38 -22.86 19.94
N GLY A 69 1.96 -22.40 21.04
CA GLY A 69 3.10 -23.05 21.68
C GLY A 69 4.45 -22.85 20.99
N GLY A 70 4.60 -21.78 20.20
CA GLY A 70 5.94 -21.35 19.76
C GLY A 70 6.36 -21.80 18.35
N ARG A 71 5.43 -22.10 17.46
CA ARG A 71 5.71 -22.46 16.05
C ARG A 71 6.15 -21.29 15.15
N CYS A 72 6.55 -20.16 15.74
CA CYS A 72 7.05 -19.00 14.99
C CYS A 72 8.31 -19.31 14.19
N GLY A 73 8.43 -18.69 13.00
CA GLY A 73 9.60 -18.81 12.12
C GLY A 73 9.40 -18.15 10.76
N ASN A 74 10.44 -18.23 9.95
CA ASN A 74 10.45 -17.69 8.56
C ASN A 74 10.19 -16.18 8.47
N GLY A 75 10.73 -15.40 9.43
CA GLY A 75 10.66 -13.95 9.43
C GLY A 75 9.27 -13.37 9.68
N LEU A 76 9.22 -12.07 9.90
CA LEU A 76 7.97 -11.33 10.08
C LEU A 76 7.39 -10.93 8.73
N MET A 77 6.08 -10.99 8.61
CA MET A 77 5.32 -10.56 7.46
C MET A 77 3.92 -10.08 7.87
N TRP A 78 3.21 -9.49 6.96
CA TRP A 78 1.81 -9.16 7.18
C TRP A 78 0.92 -10.37 6.83
N ASN A 79 -0.01 -10.68 7.71
CA ASN A 79 -0.95 -11.77 7.54
C ASN A 79 -2.38 -11.18 7.49
N HIS A 80 -3.24 -11.75 6.66
CA HIS A 80 -4.62 -11.28 6.47
C HIS A 80 -5.59 -12.19 7.20
N VAL A 81 -6.45 -11.61 8.05
CA VAL A 81 -7.54 -12.34 8.74
C VAL A 81 -8.53 -12.92 7.73
N ILE A 82 -8.97 -12.10 6.78
CA ILE A 82 -9.67 -12.54 5.58
C ILE A 82 -8.66 -12.54 4.43
N SER A 83 -8.44 -13.69 3.83
CA SER A 83 -7.38 -13.85 2.82
C SER A 83 -7.61 -12.96 1.59
N GLN A 84 -6.54 -12.62 0.90
CA GLN A 84 -6.60 -11.81 -0.32
C GLN A 84 -7.41 -12.49 -1.44
N SER A 85 -7.45 -13.82 -1.46
CA SER A 85 -8.26 -14.59 -2.40
C SER A 85 -9.76 -14.49 -2.11
N GLN A 86 -10.14 -14.32 -0.85
CA GLN A 86 -11.52 -14.13 -0.42
C GLN A 86 -11.99 -12.68 -0.61
N SER A 87 -11.12 -11.70 -0.39
CA SER A 87 -11.46 -10.29 -0.55
C SER A 87 -10.26 -9.44 -0.99
N SER A 88 -10.26 -9.04 -2.26
CA SER A 88 -9.30 -8.05 -2.76
C SER A 88 -9.54 -6.67 -2.15
N TRP A 89 -10.76 -6.35 -1.72
CA TRP A 89 -11.14 -5.10 -1.09
C TRP A 89 -10.44 -4.89 0.25
N LEU A 90 -10.36 -5.95 1.07
CA LEU A 90 -9.75 -5.92 2.40
C LEU A 90 -8.22 -6.09 2.39
N ARG A 91 -7.61 -6.24 1.21
CA ARG A 91 -6.16 -6.52 1.08
C ARG A 91 -5.27 -5.47 1.73
N ILE A 92 -5.71 -4.22 1.72
CA ILE A 92 -4.96 -3.08 2.26
C ILE A 92 -5.62 -2.49 3.52
N ASP A 93 -6.62 -3.14 4.07
CA ASP A 93 -7.33 -2.69 5.26
C ASP A 93 -6.53 -3.04 6.52
N LEU A 94 -6.15 -2.04 7.32
CA LEU A 94 -5.36 -2.24 8.55
C LEU A 94 -6.09 -3.12 9.58
N GLY A 95 -7.43 -3.13 9.57
CA GLY A 95 -8.24 -4.00 10.44
C GLY A 95 -8.18 -5.46 10.03
N ASN A 96 -7.88 -5.73 8.77
CA ASN A 96 -7.76 -7.08 8.23
C ASN A 96 -6.33 -7.63 8.26
N ILE A 97 -5.35 -6.82 8.64
CA ILE A 97 -3.93 -7.19 8.53
C ILE A 97 -3.26 -7.13 9.89
N VAL A 98 -2.41 -8.10 10.19
CA VAL A 98 -1.62 -8.19 11.42
C VAL A 98 -0.18 -8.55 11.13
N CYS A 99 0.72 -8.23 12.07
CA CYS A 99 2.10 -8.72 12.04
C CYS A 99 2.11 -10.19 12.44
N GLY A 100 2.45 -11.04 11.50
CA GLY A 100 2.63 -12.48 11.73
C GLY A 100 4.01 -12.94 11.29
N CYS A 101 4.23 -14.24 11.31
CA CYS A 101 5.43 -14.82 10.75
C CYS A 101 5.13 -15.75 9.58
N GLY A 102 6.16 -16.11 8.81
CA GLY A 102 6.00 -16.96 7.63
C GLY A 102 5.40 -18.34 7.96
N ASN A 103 5.74 -18.92 9.09
CA ASN A 103 5.17 -20.22 9.50
C ASN A 103 3.66 -20.09 9.74
N HIS A 104 3.20 -19.10 10.51
CA HIS A 104 1.78 -18.90 10.75
C HIS A 104 1.02 -18.56 9.48
N ASN A 105 1.59 -17.73 8.60
CA ASN A 105 0.97 -17.43 7.30
C ASN A 105 0.80 -18.70 6.45
N LEU A 106 1.77 -19.60 6.47
CA LEU A 106 1.71 -20.86 5.74
C LEU A 106 0.67 -21.82 6.35
N LEU A 107 0.61 -21.91 7.68
CA LEU A 107 -0.36 -22.74 8.39
C LEU A 107 -1.80 -22.27 8.15
N ASP A 108 -2.04 -20.97 8.22
CA ASP A 108 -3.35 -20.39 7.90
C ASP A 108 -3.77 -20.68 6.46
N PHE A 109 -2.82 -20.66 5.51
CA PHE A 109 -3.08 -21.03 4.12
C PHE A 109 -3.50 -22.49 3.98
N HIS A 110 -2.94 -23.39 4.82
CA HIS A 110 -3.29 -24.83 4.86
C HIS A 110 -4.50 -25.15 5.74
N GLY A 111 -5.25 -24.13 6.20
CA GLY A 111 -6.49 -24.31 6.95
C GLY A 111 -6.33 -24.33 8.48
N ASP A 112 -5.14 -24.08 9.01
CA ASP A 112 -4.94 -23.78 10.42
C ASP A 112 -5.54 -22.41 10.74
N LYS A 113 -6.59 -22.35 11.54
CA LYS A 113 -7.33 -21.13 11.86
C LYS A 113 -6.75 -20.35 13.04
N THR A 114 -5.48 -20.51 13.34
CA THR A 114 -4.81 -19.86 14.49
C THR A 114 -4.99 -18.34 14.45
N LEU A 115 -4.81 -17.70 13.28
CA LEU A 115 -5.03 -16.27 13.13
C LEU A 115 -6.49 -15.88 13.39
N THR A 116 -7.44 -16.63 12.85
CA THR A 116 -8.88 -16.39 13.05
C THR A 116 -9.25 -16.50 14.52
N LEU A 117 -8.74 -17.53 15.23
CA LEU A 117 -8.96 -17.72 16.65
C LEU A 117 -8.35 -16.59 17.46
N TRP A 118 -7.09 -16.23 17.19
CA TRP A 118 -6.44 -15.11 17.86
C TRP A 118 -7.25 -13.81 17.67
N TYR A 119 -7.72 -13.56 16.44
CA TYR A 119 -8.50 -12.37 16.14
C TYR A 119 -9.81 -12.33 16.94
N CYS A 120 -10.51 -13.45 17.00
CA CYS A 120 -11.74 -13.58 17.81
C CYS A 120 -11.47 -13.42 19.32
N GLN A 121 -10.35 -13.92 19.83
CA GLN A 121 -9.96 -13.74 21.23
C GLN A 121 -9.63 -12.28 21.54
N LYS A 122 -9.00 -11.57 20.60
CA LYS A 122 -8.55 -10.19 20.80
C LYS A 122 -9.68 -9.16 20.60
N PHE A 123 -10.54 -9.36 19.60
CA PHE A 123 -11.54 -8.38 19.17
C PHE A 123 -12.99 -8.88 19.26
N GLY A 124 -13.18 -10.13 19.57
CA GLY A 124 -14.49 -10.76 19.63
C GLY A 124 -14.98 -11.29 18.26
N VAL A 125 -15.93 -12.19 18.31
CA VAL A 125 -16.59 -12.76 17.13
C VAL A 125 -17.30 -11.69 16.27
N PRO A 126 -17.95 -10.67 16.85
CA PRO A 126 -18.58 -9.60 16.05
C PRO A 126 -17.60 -8.88 15.13
N ALA A 127 -16.35 -8.64 15.56
CA ALA A 127 -15.34 -8.01 14.72
C ALA A 127 -14.98 -8.86 13.49
N LEU A 128 -14.85 -10.17 13.65
CA LEU A 128 -14.64 -11.08 12.53
C LEU A 128 -15.85 -11.09 11.58
N GLN A 129 -17.07 -11.12 12.14
CA GLN A 129 -18.29 -11.08 11.35
C GLN A 129 -18.40 -9.79 10.54
N ALA A 130 -17.96 -8.66 11.08
CA ALA A 130 -17.90 -7.38 10.40
C ALA A 130 -16.94 -7.41 9.20
N LEU A 131 -15.73 -7.97 9.36
CA LEU A 131 -14.81 -8.17 8.23
C LEU A 131 -15.42 -9.09 7.16
N GLN A 132 -16.06 -10.18 7.56
CA GLN A 132 -16.72 -11.11 6.64
C GLN A 132 -17.88 -10.44 5.89
N LYS A 133 -18.64 -9.58 6.57
CA LYS A 133 -19.71 -8.78 5.97
C LYS A 133 -19.13 -7.84 4.92
N ALA A 134 -18.11 -7.04 5.28
CA ALA A 134 -17.44 -6.12 4.35
C ALA A 134 -16.85 -6.88 3.14
N ALA A 135 -16.27 -8.05 3.35
CA ALA A 135 -15.79 -8.90 2.24
C ALA A 135 -16.89 -9.29 1.26
N ARG A 136 -18.09 -9.61 1.76
CA ARG A 136 -19.26 -9.97 0.93
C ARG A 136 -19.85 -8.75 0.22
N GLU A 137 -20.01 -7.63 0.92
CA GLU A 137 -20.61 -6.40 0.36
C GLU A 137 -19.76 -5.82 -0.77
N HIS A 138 -18.45 -5.99 -0.70
CA HIS A 138 -17.51 -5.51 -1.72
C HIS A 138 -16.95 -6.62 -2.60
N ALA A 139 -17.63 -7.76 -2.69
CA ALA A 139 -17.20 -8.87 -3.53
C ALA A 139 -17.10 -8.45 -5.00
N GLY A 140 -15.95 -8.67 -5.63
CA GLY A 140 -15.70 -8.30 -7.02
C GLY A 140 -15.52 -6.81 -7.29
N GLN A 141 -15.69 -5.96 -6.29
CA GLN A 141 -15.47 -4.51 -6.42
C GLN A 141 -13.98 -4.17 -6.37
N LYS A 142 -13.64 -3.09 -7.03
CA LYS A 142 -12.30 -2.49 -6.99
C LYS A 142 -12.44 -1.07 -6.48
N ARG A 143 -11.52 -0.65 -5.63
CA ARG A 143 -11.46 0.74 -5.16
C ARG A 143 -11.17 1.68 -6.33
N THR A 144 -11.78 2.86 -6.32
CA THR A 144 -11.49 3.92 -7.29
C THR A 144 -10.11 4.54 -7.03
N GLU A 145 -9.58 5.34 -7.95
CA GLU A 145 -8.33 6.06 -7.73
C GLU A 145 -8.46 7.05 -6.57
N GLU A 146 -9.59 7.75 -6.49
CA GLU A 146 -9.90 8.73 -5.44
C GLU A 146 -9.94 8.06 -4.05
N GLU A 147 -10.56 6.88 -3.93
CA GLU A 147 -10.56 6.11 -2.68
C GLU A 147 -9.14 5.66 -2.30
N LEU A 148 -8.34 5.22 -3.26
CA LEU A 148 -6.96 4.83 -3.00
C LEU A 148 -6.08 6.03 -2.61
N GLU A 149 -6.25 7.19 -3.24
CA GLU A 149 -5.54 8.41 -2.88
C GLU A 149 -5.90 8.86 -1.46
N ALA A 150 -7.19 8.78 -1.09
CA ALA A 150 -7.64 9.10 0.27
C ALA A 150 -7.05 8.13 1.32
N ILE A 151 -7.03 6.82 1.03
CA ILE A 151 -6.41 5.82 1.91
C ILE A 151 -4.91 6.07 2.04
N LEU A 152 -4.22 6.36 0.94
CA LEU A 152 -2.78 6.64 0.95
C LEU A 152 -2.46 7.85 1.83
N ALA A 153 -3.19 8.95 1.64
CA ALA A 153 -3.01 10.18 2.44
C ALA A 153 -3.25 9.90 3.93
N HIS A 154 -4.30 9.15 4.26
CA HIS A 154 -4.62 8.78 5.63
C HIS A 154 -3.53 7.89 6.27
N TYR A 155 -3.02 6.89 5.54
CA TYR A 155 -1.96 6.02 6.05
C TYR A 155 -0.62 6.74 6.19
N ASP A 156 -0.34 7.69 5.29
CA ASP A 156 0.85 8.53 5.40
C ASP A 156 0.79 9.43 6.64
N GLU A 157 -0.34 10.08 6.88
CA GLU A 157 -0.59 10.86 8.11
C GLU A 157 -0.43 10.00 9.37
N LEU A 158 -1.06 8.82 9.39
CA LEU A 158 -0.94 7.86 10.49
C LEU A 158 0.52 7.45 10.72
N TYR A 159 1.24 7.14 9.65
CA TYR A 159 2.65 6.77 9.76
C TYR A 159 3.51 7.93 10.26
N GLN A 160 3.26 9.17 9.86
CA GLN A 160 3.97 10.35 10.36
C GLN A 160 3.66 10.65 11.83
N SER A 161 2.41 10.43 12.25
CA SER A 161 1.99 10.65 13.65
C SER A 161 2.49 9.58 14.64
N ARG A 162 3.12 8.52 14.16
CA ARG A 162 3.55 7.37 14.97
C ARG A 162 4.48 7.72 16.14
N TYR A 163 5.18 8.84 16.08
CA TYR A 163 6.07 9.29 17.16
C TYR A 163 5.34 10.06 18.26
N THR A 164 4.08 10.43 18.03
CA THR A 164 3.29 11.25 18.95
C THR A 164 2.07 10.53 19.52
N ALA A 165 1.69 9.39 18.92
CA ALA A 165 0.50 8.63 19.32
C ALA A 165 0.86 7.20 19.74
N ASP A 166 0.11 6.66 20.69
CA ASP A 166 0.13 5.23 20.99
C ASP A 166 -0.48 4.47 19.80
N LEU A 167 0.38 3.82 19.02
CA LEU A 167 -0.01 3.02 17.85
C LEU A 167 -0.39 1.59 18.24
N THR A 168 -0.80 1.35 19.49
CA THR A 168 -1.45 0.09 19.85
C THR A 168 -2.72 -0.10 19.02
N LEU A 169 -3.12 -1.35 18.86
CA LEU A 169 -4.37 -1.65 18.16
C LEU A 169 -5.57 -0.92 18.78
N GLN A 170 -5.57 -0.82 20.13
CA GLN A 170 -6.57 -0.10 20.90
C GLN A 170 -6.55 1.41 20.57
N GLY A 171 -5.37 2.05 20.61
CA GLY A 171 -5.21 3.46 20.28
C GLY A 171 -5.62 3.77 18.85
N LEU A 172 -5.37 2.87 17.89
CA LEU A 172 -5.81 3.03 16.52
C LEU A 172 -7.34 2.92 16.36
N VAL A 173 -7.98 2.03 17.12
CA VAL A 173 -9.44 1.91 17.16
C VAL A 173 -10.05 3.19 17.74
N GLU A 174 -9.53 3.66 18.87
CA GLU A 174 -10.01 4.87 19.55
C GLU A 174 -9.80 6.14 18.70
N ALA A 175 -8.67 6.22 18.00
CA ALA A 175 -8.37 7.29 17.04
C ALA A 175 -9.18 7.20 15.73
N GLY A 176 -9.96 6.14 15.55
CA GLY A 176 -10.84 5.98 14.39
C GLY A 176 -10.18 5.45 13.12
N TYR A 177 -8.99 4.89 13.24
CA TYR A 177 -8.23 4.35 12.11
C TYR A 177 -8.69 2.97 11.65
N TYR A 178 -9.53 2.32 12.40
CA TYR A 178 -10.32 1.18 11.91
C TYR A 178 -11.67 1.74 11.45
N GLY A 179 -12.02 1.46 10.22
CA GLY A 179 -13.30 1.91 9.64
C GLY A 179 -14.48 1.56 10.54
N GLU A 180 -15.61 2.19 10.33
CA GLU A 180 -16.86 2.05 11.14
C GLU A 180 -17.20 0.60 11.50
N THR A 181 -16.78 -0.34 10.67
CA THR A 181 -17.00 -1.78 10.81
C THR A 181 -16.38 -2.37 12.10
N ILE A 182 -15.24 -1.85 12.56
CA ILE A 182 -14.56 -2.36 13.77
C ILE A 182 -14.87 -1.51 15.00
N ARG A 183 -15.17 -0.21 14.84
CA ARG A 183 -15.61 0.64 15.94
C ARG A 183 -16.82 0.07 16.68
N GLN A 184 -17.77 -0.52 15.95
CA GLN A 184 -18.99 -1.10 16.53
C GLN A 184 -18.77 -2.40 17.32
N CYS A 185 -17.56 -2.98 17.26
CA CYS A 185 -17.26 -4.28 17.88
C CYS A 185 -16.36 -4.17 19.11
N VAL A 186 -15.77 -3.01 19.39
CA VAL A 186 -14.81 -2.80 20.49
C VAL A 186 -15.37 -1.87 21.58
N THR A 187 -16.49 -1.21 21.33
CA THR A 187 -17.32 -0.48 22.33
C THR A 187 -18.37 -1.40 22.91
#